data_a7f53a9d61a87cb9f49c08c5d0cdd544
#
_entry.id   a7f53a9d61a87cb9f49c08c5d0cdd544
#
_cell.length_a   1.000
_cell.length_b   1.000
_cell.length_c   1.000
_cell.angle_alpha   90.00
_cell.angle_beta   90.00
_cell.angle_gamma   90.00
#
_symmetry.space_group_name_H-M   'P 1'
#
loop_
_entity.id
_entity.type
_entity.pdbx_description
1 polymer ?
#
loop_
_entity_poly.entity_id
_entity_poly.type
_entity_poly.pdbx_seq_one_letter_code
_entity_poly.pdbx_strand_id
1 'polypeptide(L)' 'MSEKEKSQLSELSTLGIKFYEEKLKPILEPEHIGEFIAIEPYLERYFIDENSTKVALKALAELPDRKFYFARIGYKYAY' A
#
# COMPACT_ATOMS: atom_id res chain seq x y z
N MET A 1 14.75 -1.08 18.42
CA MET A 1 14.77 -1.22 16.97
C MET A 1 16.03 -0.63 16.40
N SER A 2 16.69 -1.31 15.51
CA SER A 2 17.93 -0.81 14.92
C SER A 2 17.62 0.25 13.86
N GLU A 3 18.62 1.10 13.60
CA GLU A 3 18.48 2.12 12.56
C GLU A 3 18.24 1.49 11.19
N LYS A 4 18.86 0.34 10.95
CA LYS A 4 18.72 -0.36 9.70
C LYS A 4 17.29 -0.82 9.44
N GLU A 5 16.63 -1.37 10.46
CA GLU A 5 15.24 -1.78 10.37
C GLU A 5 14.34 -0.58 10.13
N LYS A 6 14.58 0.49 10.86
CA LYS A 6 13.81 1.72 10.72
C LYS A 6 13.95 2.28 9.31
N SER A 7 15.15 2.24 8.77
CA SER A 7 15.43 2.73 7.42
C SER A 7 14.67 1.94 6.36
N GLN A 8 14.64 0.61 6.50
CA GLN A 8 13.94 -0.26 5.55
C GLN A 8 12.43 -0.02 5.57
N LEU A 9 11.86 0.14 6.77
CA LEU A 9 10.45 0.44 6.90
C LEU A 9 10.11 1.81 6.30
N SER A 10 10.96 2.79 6.54
CA SER A 10 10.79 4.12 5.97
C SER A 10 10.87 4.11 4.45
N GLU A 11 11.76 3.29 3.90
CA GLU A 11 11.88 3.19 2.45
C GLU A 11 10.62 2.60 1.82
N LEU A 12 10.11 1.51 2.37
CA LEU A 12 8.89 0.91 1.85
C LEU A 12 7.72 1.90 1.90
N SER A 13 7.55 2.58 3.02
CA SER A 13 6.49 3.57 3.17
C SER A 13 6.66 4.73 2.20
N THR A 14 7.88 5.23 2.08
CA THR A 14 8.17 6.35 1.18
C THR A 14 7.84 6.00 -0.26
N LEU A 15 8.26 4.83 -0.71
CA LEU A 15 8.00 4.38 -2.07
C LEU A 15 6.52 4.10 -2.29
N GLY A 16 5.86 3.51 -1.29
CA GLY A 16 4.43 3.24 -1.38
C GLY A 16 3.62 4.51 -1.49
N ILE A 17 3.93 5.50 -0.67
CA ILE A 17 3.26 6.80 -0.71
C ILE A 17 3.49 7.48 -2.05
N LYS A 18 4.74 7.47 -2.52
CA LYS A 18 5.08 8.09 -3.79
C LYS A 18 4.32 7.44 -4.94
N PHE A 19 4.28 6.12 -4.98
CA PHE A 19 3.56 5.40 -6.02
C PHE A 19 2.06 5.74 -5.97
N TYR A 20 1.50 5.77 -4.76
CA TYR A 20 0.10 6.14 -4.60
C TYR A 20 -0.17 7.55 -5.10
N GLU A 21 0.59 8.55 -4.63
CA GLU A 21 0.37 9.94 -4.99
C GLU A 21 0.54 10.21 -6.48
N GLU A 22 1.53 9.60 -7.09
CA GLU A 22 1.86 9.88 -8.49
C GLU A 22 1.05 9.07 -9.49
N LYS A 23 0.73 7.82 -9.13
CA LYS A 23 0.13 6.89 -10.10
C LYS A 23 -1.28 6.47 -9.75
N LEU A 24 -1.54 6.18 -8.48
CA LEU A 24 -2.79 5.55 -8.09
C LEU A 24 -3.89 6.53 -7.68
N LYS A 25 -3.51 7.61 -7.03
CA LYS A 25 -4.48 8.59 -6.54
C LYS A 25 -5.43 9.08 -7.64
N PRO A 26 -4.93 9.54 -8.80
CA PRO A 26 -5.83 10.06 -9.82
C PRO A 26 -6.79 9.01 -10.39
N ILE A 27 -6.42 7.73 -10.37
CA ILE A 27 -7.29 6.69 -10.93
C ILE A 27 -8.18 6.01 -9.87
N LEU A 28 -7.80 6.06 -8.60
CA LEU A 28 -8.52 5.35 -7.55
C LEU A 28 -9.42 6.23 -6.70
N GLU A 29 -8.99 7.45 -6.38
CA GLU A 29 -9.76 8.29 -5.44
C GLU A 29 -11.15 8.65 -5.93
N PRO A 30 -11.38 8.89 -7.22
CA PRO A 30 -12.74 9.22 -7.64
C PRO A 30 -13.79 8.16 -7.30
N GLU A 31 -13.42 6.88 -7.33
CA GLU A 31 -14.42 5.81 -7.19
C GLU A 31 -14.20 4.89 -6.00
N HIS A 32 -13.02 4.91 -5.39
CA HIS A 32 -12.67 3.92 -4.37
C HIS A 32 -12.38 4.51 -3.00
N ILE A 33 -12.81 5.74 -2.75
CA ILE A 33 -12.59 6.38 -1.45
C ILE A 33 -13.17 5.51 -0.33
N GLY A 34 -12.35 5.28 0.70
CA GLY A 34 -12.75 4.47 1.85
C GLY A 34 -12.33 3.02 1.77
N GLU A 35 -11.96 2.55 0.60
CA GLU A 35 -11.46 1.18 0.44
C GLU A 35 -10.01 1.08 0.90
N PHE A 36 -9.57 -0.14 1.18
CA PHE A 36 -8.21 -0.39 1.64
C PHE A 36 -7.33 -0.81 0.48
N ILE A 37 -6.05 -0.47 0.56
CA ILE A 37 -5.09 -0.77 -0.49
C ILE A 37 -3.82 -1.36 0.10
N ALA A 38 -3.29 -2.38 -0.58
CA ALA A 38 -1.99 -2.94 -0.30
C ALA A 38 -1.11 -2.66 -1.51
N ILE A 39 0.03 -2.02 -1.29
CA ILE A 39 0.92 -1.59 -2.37
C ILE A 39 2.26 -2.29 -2.25
N GLU A 40 2.71 -2.90 -3.34
CA GLU A 40 4.07 -3.38 -3.49
C GLU A 40 4.78 -2.43 -4.45
N PRO A 41 5.51 -1.43 -3.95
CA PRO A 41 6.01 -0.34 -4.79
C PRO A 41 7.16 -0.72 -5.71
N TYR A 42 7.94 -1.76 -5.35
CA TYR A 42 9.07 -2.17 -6.18
C TYR A 42 8.60 -2.82 -7.48
N LEU A 43 7.47 -3.54 -7.40
CA LEU A 43 6.87 -4.19 -8.56
C LEU A 43 5.77 -3.36 -9.20
N GLU A 44 5.44 -2.23 -8.58
CA GLU A 44 4.34 -1.37 -9.00
C GLU A 44 3.03 -2.14 -9.09
N ARG A 45 2.78 -2.99 -8.08
CA ARG A 45 1.56 -3.77 -7.95
C ARG A 45 0.75 -3.26 -6.78
N TYR A 46 -0.56 -3.37 -6.90
CA TYR A 46 -1.45 -3.00 -5.79
C TYR A 46 -2.71 -3.86 -5.81
N PHE A 47 -3.37 -3.91 -4.64
CA PHE A 47 -4.60 -4.67 -4.45
C PHE A 47 -5.54 -3.81 -3.63
N ILE A 48 -6.83 -3.84 -3.94
CA ILE A 48 -7.83 -3.07 -3.20
C ILE A 48 -8.98 -3.97 -2.76
N ASP A 49 -9.60 -3.61 -1.64
CA ASP A 49 -10.78 -4.30 -1.13
C ASP A 49 -11.45 -3.39 -0.11
N GLU A 50 -12.75 -3.57 0.09
CA GLU A 50 -13.49 -2.81 1.10
C GLU A 50 -13.08 -3.21 2.51
N ASN A 51 -12.47 -4.37 2.68
CA ASN A 51 -12.10 -4.93 3.97
C ASN A 51 -10.57 -5.05 4.07
N SER A 52 -9.99 -4.55 5.17
CA SER A 52 -8.54 -4.54 5.31
C SER A 52 -7.94 -5.95 5.40
N THR A 53 -8.64 -6.88 6.04
CA THR A 53 -8.18 -8.26 6.12
C THR A 53 -8.19 -8.91 4.74
N LYS A 54 -9.25 -8.67 3.99
CA LYS A 54 -9.36 -9.25 2.64
C LYS A 54 -8.29 -8.71 1.70
N VAL A 55 -7.97 -7.42 1.78
CA VAL A 55 -6.93 -6.87 0.91
C VAL A 55 -5.58 -7.49 1.23
N ALA A 56 -5.30 -7.74 2.50
CA ALA A 56 -4.06 -8.39 2.91
C ALA A 56 -4.00 -9.81 2.35
N LEU A 57 -5.11 -10.54 2.42
CA LEU A 57 -5.17 -11.91 1.91
C LEU A 57 -5.00 -11.95 0.38
N LYS A 58 -5.61 -11.01 -0.33
CA LYS A 58 -5.42 -10.89 -1.78
C LYS A 58 -3.95 -10.69 -2.12
N ALA A 59 -3.33 -9.74 -1.44
CA ALA A 59 -1.94 -9.39 -1.70
C ALA A 59 -1.02 -10.58 -1.43
N LEU A 60 -1.22 -11.27 -0.31
CA LEU A 60 -0.42 -12.43 0.04
C LEU A 60 -0.64 -13.60 -0.90
N ALA A 61 -1.85 -13.77 -1.42
CA ALA A 61 -2.13 -14.84 -2.36
C ALA A 61 -1.38 -14.64 -3.67
N GLU A 62 -1.26 -13.39 -4.11
CA GLU A 62 -0.58 -13.08 -5.37
C GLU A 62 0.93 -12.96 -5.22
N LEU A 63 1.38 -12.38 -4.12
CA LEU A 63 2.80 -12.08 -3.90
C LEU A 63 3.19 -12.51 -2.47
N PRO A 64 3.27 -13.82 -2.21
CA PRO A 64 3.45 -14.32 -0.83
C PRO A 64 4.78 -13.95 -0.18
N ASP A 65 5.79 -13.65 -0.98
CA ASP A 65 7.12 -13.36 -0.46
C ASP A 65 7.44 -11.87 -0.40
N ARG A 66 6.47 -11.01 -0.67
CA ARG A 66 6.70 -9.57 -0.71
C ARG A 66 6.12 -8.89 0.52
N LYS A 67 6.63 -7.69 0.80
CA LYS A 67 6.10 -6.83 1.85
C LYS A 67 5.30 -5.71 1.20
N PHE A 68 4.26 -5.28 1.90
CA PHE A 68 3.33 -4.30 1.35
C PHE A 68 3.24 -3.07 2.24
N TYR A 69 2.99 -1.93 1.62
CA TYR A 69 2.57 -0.73 2.31
C TYR A 69 1.04 -0.70 2.28
N PHE A 70 0.41 -0.58 3.44
CA PHE A 70 -1.05 -0.57 3.56
C PHE A 70 -1.55 0.84 3.83
N ALA A 71 -2.65 1.20 3.18
CA ALA A 71 -3.27 2.51 3.37
C ALA A 71 -4.76 2.42 3.12
N ARG A 72 -5.45 3.53 3.31
CA ARG A 72 -6.87 3.63 3.00
C ARG A 72 -7.03 4.72 1.95
N ILE A 73 -7.73 4.39 0.88
CA ILE A 73 -7.87 5.29 -0.27
C ILE A 73 -8.67 6.52 0.13
N GLY A 74 -8.12 7.70 -0.19
CA GLY A 74 -8.76 8.96 0.12
C GLY A 74 -8.49 9.50 1.51
N TYR A 75 -7.80 8.73 2.38
CA TYR A 75 -7.43 9.15 3.72
C TYR A 75 -5.94 9.44 3.77
N LYS A 76 -5.56 10.31 4.68
CA LYS A 76 -4.13 10.53 4.87
C LYS A 76 -3.50 9.27 5.43
N TYR A 77 -2.21 9.13 5.18
CA TYR A 77 -1.44 7.93 5.49
C TYR A 77 -1.68 7.51 6.94
N ALA A 78 -2.24 6.34 7.08
CA ALA A 78 -2.76 5.93 8.37
C ALA A 78 -1.68 5.45 9.33
N TYR A 79 -0.54 5.10 8.84
CA TYR A 79 0.44 4.42 9.67
C TYR A 79 1.84 4.91 9.42
#